data_a922e27c5e8c180a699bb0b954f7bac3
#
_entry.id   a922e27c5e8c180a699bb0b954f7bac3
#
_cell.length_a   1.000
_cell.length_b   1.000
_cell.length_c   1.000
_cell.angle_alpha   90.00
_cell.angle_beta   90.00
_cell.angle_gamma   90.00
#
_symmetry.space_group_name_H-M   'P 1'
#
loop_
_entity.id
_entity.type
_entity.pdbx_description
1 polymer ?
#
loop_
_entity_poly.entity_id
_entity_poly.type
_entity_poly.pdbx_seq_one_letter_code
_entity_poly.pdbx_strand_id
1 'polypeptide(L)'
;MMTVVGKVESLWRYPVKSMRGEEITQLYLGFSGVYGDRLYAFHDKSAPEGFPFLTGREQEQMLLYQPRFRHPDIAARPPNLAEAESNEPGLTPVYADTAELAVDIETPSGEVIAIDDPLLITRLAKGLAGTHALSLLRSHRSFTDCRPVSIFSIQTVHRIGEEVGFDLDKRRFRANIYADLKPADGFAEHGFIGRQLQIGSKAIIALQTVILGAR
;
A
#
# COMPACT_ATOMS: atom_id res chain seq x y z
N MET A 1 26.77 -5.61 15.16
CA MET A 1 26.04 -4.87 16.23
C MET A 1 24.87 -4.18 15.56
N MET A 2 23.64 -4.38 16.04
CA MET A 2 22.47 -3.65 15.52
C MET A 2 22.43 -2.27 16.17
N THR A 3 22.19 -1.25 15.35
CA THR A 3 22.04 0.14 15.81
C THR A 3 20.59 0.56 15.62
N VAL A 4 19.99 1.15 16.64
CA VAL A 4 18.64 1.72 16.53
C VAL A 4 18.73 3.00 15.70
N VAL A 5 18.05 3.03 14.55
CA VAL A 5 18.07 4.15 13.61
C VAL A 5 16.81 5.01 13.67
N GLY A 6 15.80 4.58 14.43
CA GLY A 6 14.54 5.31 14.56
C GLY A 6 13.44 4.46 15.16
N LYS A 7 12.21 4.94 15.01
CA LYS A 7 10.98 4.23 15.42
C LYS A 7 9.97 4.25 14.27
N VAL A 8 9.06 3.28 14.27
CA VAL A 8 7.88 3.33 13.42
C VAL A 8 6.97 4.45 13.94
N GLU A 9 6.56 5.33 13.06
CA GLU A 9 5.63 6.42 13.37
C GLU A 9 4.20 5.98 13.10
N SER A 10 3.94 5.37 11.93
CA SER A 10 2.64 4.77 11.62
C SER A 10 2.76 3.66 10.59
N LEU A 11 1.75 2.79 10.56
CA LEU A 11 1.65 1.65 9.66
C LEU A 11 0.37 1.78 8.84
N TRP A 12 0.48 1.53 7.53
CA TRP A 12 -0.61 1.75 6.59
C TRP A 12 -0.80 0.56 5.64
N ARG A 13 -2.05 0.31 5.31
CA ARG A 13 -2.46 -0.68 4.34
C ARG A 13 -3.42 -0.05 3.34
N TYR A 14 -3.31 -0.44 2.07
CA TYR A 14 -4.10 0.10 0.96
C TYR A 14 -4.79 -1.05 0.23
N PRO A 15 -5.99 -1.47 0.62
CA PRO A 15 -6.64 -2.67 0.07
C PRO A 15 -6.83 -2.62 -1.45
N VAL A 16 -7.05 -1.42 -2.00
CA VAL A 16 -7.26 -1.18 -3.44
C VAL A 16 -6.20 -0.22 -3.98
N LYS A 17 -5.61 -0.57 -5.12
CA LYS A 17 -4.67 0.29 -5.84
C LYS A 17 -5.31 1.66 -6.12
N SER A 18 -4.56 2.75 -5.85
CA SER A 18 -4.97 4.14 -6.06
C SER A 18 -6.17 4.65 -5.25
N MET A 19 -6.72 3.87 -4.32
CA MET A 19 -7.73 4.34 -3.36
C MET A 19 -7.11 4.66 -2.01
N ARG A 20 -7.87 5.25 -1.08
CA ARG A 20 -7.42 5.56 0.28
C ARG A 20 -6.92 4.32 1.00
N GLY A 21 -5.97 4.53 1.90
CA GLY A 21 -5.51 3.51 2.84
C GLY A 21 -6.20 3.58 4.18
N GLU A 22 -5.87 2.63 5.03
CA GLU A 22 -6.22 2.60 6.45
C GLU A 22 -4.95 2.56 7.29
N GLU A 23 -4.95 3.29 8.38
CA GLU A 23 -3.91 3.17 9.41
C GLU A 23 -4.20 1.96 10.27
N ILE A 24 -3.17 1.17 10.55
CA ILE A 24 -3.29 -0.06 11.33
C ILE A 24 -2.19 -0.14 12.39
N THR A 25 -2.46 -0.87 13.44
CA THR A 25 -1.53 -1.00 14.58
C THR A 25 -0.48 -2.08 14.37
N GLN A 26 -0.70 -3.00 13.44
CA GLN A 26 0.17 -4.14 13.18
C GLN A 26 0.18 -4.52 11.71
N LEU A 27 1.36 -4.77 11.13
CA LEU A 27 1.55 -5.31 9.79
C LEU A 27 2.03 -6.75 9.86
N TYR A 28 1.51 -7.58 8.97
CA TYR A 28 2.02 -8.93 8.71
C TYR A 28 2.70 -8.94 7.35
N LEU A 29 4.02 -9.16 7.37
CA LEU A 29 4.86 -9.15 6.17
C LEU A 29 5.11 -10.57 5.71
N GLY A 30 4.64 -10.90 4.51
CA GLY A 30 4.80 -12.19 3.89
C GLY A 30 5.40 -12.09 2.49
N PHE A 31 5.48 -13.22 1.79
CA PHE A 31 6.01 -13.32 0.44
C PHE A 31 5.34 -12.36 -0.56
N SER A 32 4.05 -12.13 -0.40
CA SER A 32 3.26 -11.23 -1.27
C SER A 32 3.31 -9.75 -0.81
N GLY A 33 4.06 -9.43 0.23
CA GLY A 33 4.10 -8.11 0.84
C GLY A 33 3.27 -8.01 2.11
N VAL A 34 2.64 -6.87 2.33
CA VAL A 34 1.75 -6.63 3.48
C VAL A 34 0.43 -7.38 3.27
N TYR A 35 0.03 -8.17 4.27
CA TYR A 35 -1.25 -8.89 4.23
C TYR A 35 -2.43 -7.94 4.07
N GLY A 36 -3.25 -8.21 3.05
CA GLY A 36 -4.41 -7.37 2.73
C GLY A 36 -4.10 -6.09 1.95
N ASP A 37 -2.83 -5.85 1.58
CA ASP A 37 -2.44 -4.65 0.86
C ASP A 37 -2.57 -4.84 -0.66
N ARG A 38 -3.19 -3.87 -1.33
CA ARG A 38 -3.33 -3.80 -2.81
C ARG A 38 -3.82 -5.11 -3.44
N LEU A 39 -4.79 -5.75 -2.77
CA LEU A 39 -5.43 -6.98 -3.26
C LEU A 39 -6.23 -6.75 -4.54
N TYR A 40 -6.71 -5.52 -4.73
CA TYR A 40 -7.57 -5.15 -5.84
C TYR A 40 -6.95 -4.03 -6.67
N ALA A 41 -7.19 -4.10 -7.98
CA ALA A 41 -6.88 -3.05 -8.94
C ALA A 41 -7.93 -3.02 -10.04
N PHE A 42 -8.10 -1.88 -10.69
CA PHE A 42 -8.92 -1.76 -11.89
C PHE A 42 -8.02 -1.82 -13.11
N HIS A 43 -8.21 -2.85 -13.92
CA HIS A 43 -7.55 -3.00 -15.20
C HIS A 43 -8.23 -2.09 -16.22
N ASP A 44 -7.45 -1.38 -17.01
CA ASP A 44 -7.93 -0.57 -18.12
C ASP A 44 -7.30 -1.08 -19.41
N LYS A 45 -8.12 -1.57 -20.33
CA LYS A 45 -7.66 -2.08 -21.63
C LYS A 45 -7.05 -1.01 -22.52
N SER A 46 -7.31 0.28 -22.25
CA SER A 46 -6.73 1.40 -22.99
C SER A 46 -5.38 1.87 -22.43
N ALA A 47 -4.99 1.38 -21.25
CA ALA A 47 -3.72 1.75 -20.65
C ALA A 47 -2.52 1.14 -21.39
N PRO A 48 -1.32 1.74 -21.25
CA PRO A 48 -0.12 1.23 -21.90
C PRO A 48 0.20 -0.22 -21.50
N GLU A 49 0.72 -0.98 -22.46
CA GLU A 49 1.25 -2.31 -22.22
C GLU A 49 2.34 -2.26 -21.13
N GLY A 50 2.26 -3.19 -20.16
CA GLY A 50 3.19 -3.23 -19.03
C GLY A 50 2.71 -2.50 -17.76
N PHE A 51 1.75 -1.58 -17.86
CA PHE A 51 1.10 -0.96 -16.71
C PHE A 51 -0.42 -0.77 -16.95
N PRO A 52 -1.19 -1.86 -17.02
CA PRO A 52 -2.57 -1.85 -17.48
C PRO A 52 -3.57 -1.48 -16.37
N PHE A 53 -3.23 -0.51 -15.54
CA PHE A 53 -4.07 -0.15 -14.38
C PHE A 53 -4.61 1.26 -14.50
N LEU A 54 -5.90 1.42 -14.20
CA LEU A 54 -6.46 2.72 -13.87
C LEU A 54 -5.88 3.19 -12.55
N THR A 55 -5.32 4.38 -12.52
CA THR A 55 -4.70 4.96 -11.33
C THR A 55 -5.22 6.37 -11.03
N GLY A 56 -4.81 6.90 -9.89
CA GLY A 56 -5.13 8.28 -9.52
C GLY A 56 -4.51 9.34 -10.46
N ARG A 57 -3.70 8.96 -11.46
CA ARG A 57 -3.17 9.87 -12.49
C ARG A 57 -4.22 10.14 -13.56
N GLU A 58 -4.93 9.09 -13.97
CA GLU A 58 -6.00 9.16 -14.96
C GLU A 58 -7.33 9.54 -14.33
N GLN A 59 -7.57 9.05 -13.09
CA GLN A 59 -8.80 9.27 -12.33
C GLN A 59 -8.47 9.69 -10.89
N GLU A 60 -8.24 10.98 -10.70
CA GLU A 60 -7.88 11.55 -9.39
C GLU A 60 -8.94 11.32 -8.32
N GLN A 61 -10.22 11.22 -8.71
CA GLN A 61 -11.32 10.93 -7.78
C GLN A 61 -11.15 9.60 -7.03
N MET A 62 -10.40 8.63 -7.59
CA MET A 62 -10.10 7.37 -6.89
C MET A 62 -9.44 7.60 -5.53
N LEU A 63 -8.64 8.65 -5.41
CA LEU A 63 -7.95 9.00 -4.16
C LEU A 63 -8.92 9.41 -3.04
N LEU A 64 -10.19 9.65 -3.36
CA LEU A 64 -11.22 10.03 -2.39
C LEU A 64 -12.08 8.84 -1.93
N TYR A 65 -12.02 7.72 -2.64
CA TYR A 65 -12.75 6.49 -2.29
C TYR A 65 -12.05 5.76 -1.15
N GLN A 66 -12.81 5.31 -0.14
CA GLN A 66 -12.30 4.64 1.04
C GLN A 66 -12.67 3.16 1.03
N PRO A 67 -11.74 2.24 0.71
CA PRO A 67 -11.95 0.81 0.89
C PRO A 67 -12.06 0.45 2.37
N ARG A 68 -12.99 -0.46 2.70
CA ARG A 68 -13.15 -1.07 4.02
C ARG A 68 -13.35 -2.56 3.88
N PHE A 69 -12.63 -3.37 4.63
CA PHE A 69 -12.88 -4.81 4.66
C PHE A 69 -14.25 -5.10 5.26
N ARG A 70 -15.01 -6.01 4.61
CA ARG A 70 -16.30 -6.49 5.13
C ARG A 70 -16.15 -7.22 6.45
N HIS A 71 -15.03 -7.93 6.59
CA HIS A 71 -14.67 -8.69 7.78
C HIS A 71 -13.35 -8.15 8.36
N PRO A 72 -13.39 -7.04 9.11
CA PRO A 72 -12.18 -6.39 9.62
C PRO A 72 -11.37 -7.30 10.54
N ASP A 73 -12.01 -8.18 11.31
CA ASP A 73 -11.34 -9.13 12.19
C ASP A 73 -10.48 -10.14 11.40
N ILE A 74 -10.99 -10.62 10.27
CA ILE A 74 -10.26 -11.52 9.37
C ILE A 74 -9.11 -10.77 8.68
N ALA A 75 -9.37 -9.52 8.29
CA ALA A 75 -8.35 -8.67 7.68
C ALA A 75 -7.28 -8.21 8.69
N ALA A 76 -7.58 -8.23 9.99
CA ALA A 76 -6.63 -7.84 11.03
C ALA A 76 -5.48 -8.83 11.19
N ARG A 77 -5.66 -10.11 10.85
CA ARG A 77 -4.66 -11.16 11.07
C ARG A 77 -4.77 -12.29 10.04
N PRO A 78 -3.64 -12.77 9.45
CA PRO A 78 -3.69 -13.94 8.58
C PRO A 78 -4.25 -15.18 9.27
N PRO A 79 -5.13 -15.94 8.62
CA PRO A 79 -5.78 -17.11 9.26
C PRO A 79 -4.78 -18.23 9.56
N ASN A 80 -3.72 -18.36 8.76
CA ASN A 80 -2.65 -19.36 8.93
C ASN A 80 -1.39 -18.77 9.59
N LEU A 81 -1.50 -17.71 10.39
CA LEU A 81 -0.33 -17.01 10.95
C LEU A 81 0.60 -17.95 11.74
N ALA A 82 0.05 -18.80 12.60
CA ALA A 82 0.85 -19.71 13.41
C ALA A 82 1.65 -20.71 12.56
N GLU A 83 1.06 -21.25 11.50
CA GLU A 83 1.73 -22.11 10.55
C GLU A 83 2.81 -21.35 9.77
N ALA A 84 2.45 -20.21 9.21
CA ALA A 84 3.37 -19.38 8.42
C ALA A 84 4.58 -18.88 9.22
N GLU A 85 4.42 -18.62 10.53
CA GLU A 85 5.50 -18.20 11.42
C GLU A 85 6.31 -19.37 12.00
N SER A 86 5.86 -20.62 11.84
CA SER A 86 6.59 -21.81 12.27
C SER A 86 7.67 -22.26 11.28
N ASN A 87 7.79 -21.58 10.14
CA ASN A 87 8.82 -21.85 9.15
C ASN A 87 10.24 -21.68 9.72
N GLU A 88 11.20 -22.37 9.10
CA GLU A 88 12.60 -22.22 9.46
C GLU A 88 13.08 -20.76 9.39
N PRO A 89 14.01 -20.35 10.27
CA PRO A 89 14.56 -18.98 10.25
C PRO A 89 15.11 -18.60 8.88
N GLY A 90 14.68 -17.44 8.38
CA GLY A 90 15.11 -16.92 7.08
C GLY A 90 14.13 -17.20 5.93
N LEU A 91 13.12 -18.04 6.13
CA LEU A 91 12.03 -18.21 5.17
C LEU A 91 10.98 -17.11 5.36
N THR A 92 10.54 -16.53 4.23
CA THR A 92 9.47 -15.53 4.25
C THR A 92 8.12 -16.24 4.42
N PRO A 93 7.28 -15.83 5.38
CA PRO A 93 5.96 -16.41 5.55
C PRO A 93 5.09 -16.29 4.30
N VAL A 94 4.27 -17.30 4.03
CA VAL A 94 3.24 -17.27 2.99
C VAL A 94 1.89 -17.28 3.67
N TYR A 95 1.20 -16.15 3.62
CA TYR A 95 -0.15 -16.04 4.20
C TYR A 95 -1.20 -16.58 3.23
N ALA A 96 -2.18 -17.26 3.79
CA ALA A 96 -3.28 -17.80 3.01
C ALA A 96 -4.11 -16.68 2.37
N ASP A 97 -4.44 -16.86 1.09
CA ASP A 97 -5.46 -16.04 0.44
C ASP A 97 -6.85 -16.49 0.91
N THR A 98 -7.71 -15.54 1.19
CA THR A 98 -9.10 -15.82 1.55
C THR A 98 -10.06 -14.89 0.82
N ALA A 99 -11.15 -15.46 0.32
CA ALA A 99 -12.24 -14.68 -0.28
C ALA A 99 -12.91 -13.71 0.72
N GLU A 100 -12.74 -13.96 2.02
CA GLU A 100 -13.24 -13.12 3.11
C GLU A 100 -12.53 -11.78 3.23
N LEU A 101 -11.40 -11.59 2.52
CA LEU A 101 -10.76 -10.27 2.34
C LEU A 101 -11.49 -9.39 1.29
N ALA A 102 -12.79 -9.60 1.12
CA ALA A 102 -13.61 -8.71 0.32
C ALA A 102 -13.72 -7.32 0.96
N VAL A 103 -13.79 -6.29 0.11
CA VAL A 103 -13.93 -4.90 0.54
C VAL A 103 -15.19 -4.27 -0.01
N ASP A 104 -15.75 -3.34 0.74
CA ASP A 104 -16.71 -2.37 0.27
C ASP A 104 -16.04 -1.00 0.15
N ILE A 105 -16.55 -0.20 -0.76
CA ILE A 105 -15.99 1.10 -1.11
C ILE A 105 -16.95 2.19 -0.65
N GLU A 106 -16.52 2.96 0.33
CA GLU A 106 -17.21 4.19 0.71
C GLU A 106 -16.82 5.30 -0.28
N THR A 107 -17.82 5.83 -0.97
CA THR A 107 -17.65 6.90 -1.96
C THR A 107 -17.44 8.26 -1.26
N PRO A 108 -16.98 9.31 -1.98
CA PRO A 108 -16.91 10.65 -1.42
C PRO A 108 -18.23 11.23 -0.93
N SER A 109 -19.38 10.70 -1.40
CA SER A 109 -20.73 11.08 -0.95
C SER A 109 -21.21 10.27 0.25
N GLY A 110 -20.42 9.32 0.77
CA GLY A 110 -20.78 8.46 1.89
C GLY A 110 -21.61 7.22 1.53
N GLU A 111 -21.86 6.98 0.24
CA GLU A 111 -22.51 5.75 -0.21
C GLU A 111 -21.50 4.58 -0.16
N VAL A 112 -21.98 3.40 0.25
CA VAL A 112 -21.15 2.19 0.32
C VAL A 112 -21.52 1.26 -0.83
N ILE A 113 -20.55 0.88 -1.64
CA ILE A 113 -20.70 0.05 -2.84
C ILE A 113 -19.75 -1.14 -2.72
N ALA A 114 -20.20 -2.34 -3.05
CA ALA A 114 -19.33 -3.51 -3.12
C ALA A 114 -18.22 -3.31 -4.17
N ILE A 115 -17.00 -3.79 -3.90
CA ILE A 115 -15.88 -3.64 -4.82
C ILE A 115 -16.15 -4.23 -6.22
N ASP A 116 -16.97 -5.27 -6.28
CA ASP A 116 -17.37 -6.02 -7.47
C ASP A 116 -18.69 -5.55 -8.10
N ASP A 117 -19.32 -4.51 -7.55
CA ASP A 117 -20.53 -3.94 -8.13
C ASP A 117 -20.22 -3.19 -9.45
N PRO A 118 -20.90 -3.49 -10.56
CA PRO A 118 -20.73 -2.79 -11.84
C PRO A 118 -20.94 -1.26 -11.75
N LEU A 119 -21.73 -0.79 -10.79
CA LEU A 119 -21.92 0.63 -10.54
C LEU A 119 -20.61 1.34 -10.20
N LEU A 120 -19.72 0.68 -9.45
CA LEU A 120 -18.41 1.25 -9.11
C LEU A 120 -17.57 1.49 -10.37
N ILE A 121 -17.52 0.49 -11.27
CA ILE A 121 -16.81 0.62 -12.56
C ILE A 121 -17.38 1.80 -13.37
N THR A 122 -18.70 1.90 -13.44
CA THR A 122 -19.38 3.00 -14.15
C THR A 122 -19.00 4.36 -13.58
N ARG A 123 -18.91 4.49 -12.26
CA ARG A 123 -18.50 5.73 -11.59
C ARG A 123 -17.02 6.07 -11.84
N LEU A 124 -16.15 5.08 -11.76
CA LEU A 124 -14.70 5.28 -12.01
C LEU A 124 -14.42 5.65 -13.47
N ALA A 125 -15.22 5.14 -14.41
CA ALA A 125 -15.11 5.50 -15.82
C ALA A 125 -15.62 6.93 -16.12
N LYS A 126 -16.46 7.49 -15.25
CA LYS A 126 -17.05 8.81 -15.47
C LYS A 126 -15.97 9.91 -15.43
N GLY A 127 -15.88 10.67 -16.50
CA GLY A 127 -14.92 11.78 -16.62
C GLY A 127 -13.55 11.38 -17.20
N LEU A 128 -13.32 10.10 -17.47
CA LEU A 128 -12.15 9.68 -18.23
C LEU A 128 -12.28 10.13 -19.69
N ALA A 129 -11.16 10.58 -20.27
CA ALA A 129 -11.14 10.99 -21.68
C ALA A 129 -10.96 9.77 -22.58
N GLY A 130 -11.91 9.55 -23.51
CA GLY A 130 -11.85 8.43 -24.44
C GLY A 130 -12.72 7.25 -24.04
N THR A 131 -12.49 6.10 -24.70
CA THR A 131 -13.22 4.86 -24.42
C THR A 131 -12.39 3.97 -23.50
N HIS A 132 -12.83 3.78 -22.28
CA HIS A 132 -12.20 2.93 -21.30
C HIS A 132 -13.02 1.65 -21.06
N ALA A 133 -12.37 0.51 -21.08
CA ALA A 133 -12.98 -0.77 -20.74
C ALA A 133 -12.36 -1.28 -19.44
N LEU A 134 -12.96 -0.85 -18.32
CA LEU A 134 -12.50 -1.20 -16.99
C LEU A 134 -12.99 -2.57 -16.57
N SER A 135 -12.15 -3.30 -15.84
CA SER A 135 -12.51 -4.54 -15.16
C SER A 135 -11.80 -4.64 -13.81
N LEU A 136 -12.46 -5.26 -12.84
CA LEU A 136 -11.85 -5.51 -11.53
C LEU A 136 -10.87 -6.69 -11.63
N LEU A 137 -9.67 -6.48 -11.08
CA LEU A 137 -8.71 -7.55 -10.82
C LEU A 137 -8.58 -7.77 -9.32
N ARG A 138 -8.43 -9.03 -8.94
CA ARG A 138 -8.06 -9.47 -7.60
C ARG A 138 -6.83 -10.37 -7.66
N SER A 139 -5.89 -10.17 -6.74
CA SER A 139 -4.71 -11.02 -6.62
C SER A 139 -4.29 -11.15 -5.17
N HIS A 140 -3.86 -12.34 -4.79
CA HIS A 140 -3.16 -12.57 -3.52
C HIS A 140 -1.70 -12.05 -3.54
N ARG A 141 -1.20 -11.69 -4.73
CA ARG A 141 0.07 -10.96 -4.89
C ARG A 141 -0.27 -9.50 -5.09
N SER A 142 0.08 -8.67 -4.12
CA SER A 142 -0.20 -7.23 -4.14
C SER A 142 0.07 -6.57 -5.49
N PHE A 143 -0.86 -5.74 -5.96
CA PHE A 143 -0.69 -4.90 -7.16
C PHE A 143 0.18 -3.67 -6.88
N THR A 144 1.37 -3.87 -6.30
CA THR A 144 2.35 -2.82 -6.06
C THR A 144 3.09 -2.46 -7.35
N ASP A 145 3.55 -1.21 -7.46
CA ASP A 145 4.22 -0.75 -8.69
C ASP A 145 5.63 -1.32 -8.84
N CYS A 146 6.33 -1.54 -7.73
CA CYS A 146 7.73 -1.92 -7.77
C CYS A 146 8.08 -3.01 -6.76
N ARG A 147 7.86 -2.77 -5.47
CA ARG A 147 8.26 -3.67 -4.37
C ARG A 147 7.09 -3.89 -3.42
N PRO A 148 7.05 -5.08 -2.77
CA PRO A 148 5.89 -5.49 -1.96
C PRO A 148 5.69 -4.67 -0.69
N VAL A 149 6.72 -3.96 -0.21
CA VAL A 149 6.66 -3.12 1.00
C VAL A 149 7.39 -1.81 0.73
N SER A 150 6.80 -0.71 1.16
CA SER A 150 7.40 0.62 1.08
C SER A 150 7.59 1.23 2.46
N ILE A 151 8.75 1.88 2.65
CA ILE A 151 9.09 2.68 3.84
C ILE A 151 9.40 4.11 3.42
N PHE A 152 8.96 5.06 4.23
CA PHE A 152 9.17 6.49 3.98
C PHE A 152 9.40 7.21 5.32
N SER A 153 10.37 8.12 5.41
CA SER A 153 10.61 8.86 6.65
C SER A 153 9.73 10.10 6.74
N ILE A 154 9.33 10.46 7.96
CA ILE A 154 8.60 11.71 8.18
C ILE A 154 9.51 12.92 7.94
N GLN A 155 10.83 12.78 8.12
CA GLN A 155 11.81 13.81 7.79
C GLN A 155 11.82 14.12 6.29
N THR A 156 11.67 13.09 5.45
CA THR A 156 11.56 13.27 3.99
C THR A 156 10.23 13.95 3.61
N VAL A 157 9.13 13.61 4.29
CA VAL A 157 7.83 14.33 4.09
C VAL A 157 8.01 15.81 4.37
N HIS A 158 8.61 16.16 5.51
CA HIS A 158 8.85 17.57 5.91
C HIS A 158 9.78 18.26 4.92
N ARG A 159 10.88 17.63 4.55
CA ARG A 159 11.85 18.18 3.60
C ARG A 159 11.23 18.50 2.25
N ILE A 160 10.42 17.61 1.72
CA ILE A 160 9.68 17.87 0.46
C ILE A 160 8.67 18.99 0.66
N GLY A 161 7.95 19.04 1.81
CA GLY A 161 7.05 20.12 2.16
C GLY A 161 7.73 21.49 2.13
N GLU A 162 8.91 21.59 2.73
CA GLU A 162 9.75 22.81 2.69
C GLU A 162 10.11 23.22 1.25
N GLU A 163 10.52 22.24 0.42
CA GLU A 163 10.91 22.50 -0.97
C GLU A 163 9.75 22.95 -1.86
N VAL A 164 8.53 22.46 -1.61
CA VAL A 164 7.32 22.87 -2.36
C VAL A 164 6.55 24.03 -1.71
N GLY A 165 6.94 24.45 -0.50
CA GLY A 165 6.41 25.62 0.19
C GLY A 165 5.06 25.44 0.89
N PHE A 166 4.66 24.16 1.20
CA PHE A 166 3.46 23.87 2.00
C PHE A 166 3.57 22.53 2.74
N ASP A 167 2.80 22.38 3.81
CA ASP A 167 2.76 21.14 4.58
C ASP A 167 2.17 19.99 3.76
N LEU A 168 2.95 18.92 3.61
CA LEU A 168 2.52 17.73 2.88
C LEU A 168 1.91 16.70 3.82
N ASP A 169 0.74 16.20 3.42
CA ASP A 169 0.19 15.00 4.03
C ASP A 169 1.01 13.78 3.60
N LYS A 170 1.61 13.07 4.57
CA LYS A 170 2.41 11.86 4.32
C LYS A 170 1.66 10.80 3.50
N ARG A 171 0.33 10.73 3.61
CA ARG A 171 -0.52 9.77 2.89
C ARG A 171 -0.42 9.89 1.37
N ARG A 172 0.07 11.01 0.85
CA ARG A 172 0.35 11.20 -0.59
C ARG A 172 1.38 10.19 -1.12
N PHE A 173 2.34 9.80 -0.28
CA PHE A 173 3.39 8.85 -0.64
C PHE A 173 2.94 7.39 -0.58
N ARG A 174 1.81 7.11 0.06
CA ARG A 174 1.19 5.78 0.11
C ARG A 174 2.14 4.68 0.58
N ALA A 175 3.05 5.02 1.50
CA ALA A 175 3.96 4.06 2.09
C ALA A 175 3.24 3.14 3.09
N ASN A 176 3.72 1.91 3.23
CA ASN A 176 3.22 0.97 4.24
C ASN A 176 3.77 1.30 5.63
N ILE A 177 5.00 1.82 5.69
CA ILE A 177 5.68 2.10 6.95
C ILE A 177 6.17 3.55 6.89
N TYR A 178 5.68 4.37 7.80
CA TYR A 178 6.27 5.67 8.05
C TYR A 178 7.19 5.58 9.26
N ALA A 179 8.42 6.08 9.10
CA ALA A 179 9.46 5.99 10.12
C ALA A 179 9.89 7.39 10.58
N ASP A 180 10.06 7.54 11.89
CA ASP A 180 10.75 8.67 12.50
C ASP A 180 12.21 8.26 12.73
N LEU A 181 13.11 8.68 11.86
CA LEU A 181 14.54 8.34 11.88
C LEU A 181 15.33 9.29 12.79
N LYS A 182 16.40 8.78 13.42
CA LYS A 182 17.25 9.55 14.34
C LYS A 182 18.75 9.19 14.20
N PRO A 183 19.63 10.15 14.13
CA PRO A 183 19.43 11.53 13.66
C PRO A 183 19.21 11.48 12.16
N ALA A 184 18.33 12.28 11.61
CA ALA A 184 18.09 12.25 10.18
C ALA A 184 17.61 13.61 9.64
N ASP A 185 18.17 13.94 8.50
CA ASP A 185 17.64 14.90 7.55
C ASP A 185 16.71 14.20 6.56
N GLY A 186 16.05 14.95 5.68
CA GLY A 186 15.26 14.37 4.60
C GLY A 186 16.09 13.43 3.72
N PHE A 187 15.44 12.38 3.22
CA PHE A 187 16.02 11.33 2.38
C PHE A 187 17.05 10.42 3.06
N ALA A 188 17.13 10.43 4.40
CA ALA A 188 18.04 9.58 5.15
C ALA A 188 17.80 8.07 4.94
N GLU A 189 16.57 7.67 4.63
CA GLU A 189 16.22 6.28 4.28
C GLU A 189 16.94 5.77 3.05
N HIS A 190 17.41 6.66 2.14
CA HIS A 190 18.23 6.26 1.00
C HIS A 190 19.57 5.63 1.42
N GLY A 191 20.10 6.04 2.57
CA GLY A 191 21.32 5.46 3.15
C GLY A 191 21.18 4.00 3.59
N PHE A 192 19.96 3.47 3.61
CA PHE A 192 19.70 2.06 3.95
C PHE A 192 19.60 1.14 2.73
N ILE A 193 19.74 1.65 1.50
CA ILE A 193 19.75 0.82 0.30
C ILE A 193 20.91 -0.19 0.39
N GLY A 194 20.61 -1.45 0.09
CA GLY A 194 21.55 -2.57 0.22
C GLY A 194 21.71 -3.07 1.66
N ARG A 195 20.97 -2.52 2.62
CA ARG A 195 21.00 -2.93 4.02
C ARG A 195 19.70 -3.62 4.43
N GLN A 196 19.74 -4.29 5.57
CA GLN A 196 18.58 -4.86 6.22
C GLN A 196 18.15 -3.99 7.41
N LEU A 197 16.85 -3.74 7.52
CA LEU A 197 16.25 -3.10 8.68
C LEU A 197 15.39 -4.13 9.43
N GLN A 198 15.65 -4.26 10.72
CA GLN A 198 14.74 -4.96 11.61
C GLN A 198 13.67 -3.98 12.08
N ILE A 199 12.40 -4.35 11.93
CA ILE A 199 11.25 -3.57 12.35
C ILE A 199 10.47 -4.38 13.38
N GLY A 200 10.35 -3.84 14.59
CA GLY A 200 9.81 -4.59 15.72
C GLY A 200 10.72 -5.77 16.10
N SER A 201 10.11 -6.86 16.58
CA SER A 201 10.84 -8.01 17.09
C SER A 201 11.14 -9.09 16.05
N LYS A 202 10.41 -9.14 14.94
CA LYS A 202 10.44 -10.26 13.98
C LYS A 202 10.76 -9.86 12.54
N ALA A 203 10.19 -8.75 12.07
CA ALA A 203 10.26 -8.40 10.66
C ALA A 203 11.64 -7.87 10.27
N ILE A 204 12.22 -8.45 9.20
CA ILE A 204 13.44 -7.97 8.57
C ILE A 204 13.12 -7.66 7.12
N ILE A 205 13.37 -6.43 6.69
CA ILE A 205 13.22 -5.99 5.30
C ILE A 205 14.56 -5.56 4.72
N ALA A 206 14.84 -6.00 3.50
CA ALA A 206 15.99 -5.55 2.73
C ALA A 206 15.57 -4.38 1.84
N LEU A 207 16.20 -3.23 1.99
CA LEU A 207 15.94 -2.08 1.12
C LEU A 207 16.73 -2.25 -0.18
N GLN A 208 16.03 -2.25 -1.30
CA GLN A 208 16.61 -2.56 -2.61
C GLN A 208 16.69 -1.35 -3.54
N THR A 209 15.75 -0.41 -3.44
CA THR A 209 15.68 0.72 -4.36
C THR A 209 14.94 1.90 -3.76
N VAL A 210 15.22 3.09 -4.27
CA VAL A 210 14.41 4.28 -4.07
C VAL A 210 13.32 4.30 -5.14
N ILE A 211 12.08 4.49 -4.75
CA ILE A 211 11.03 4.86 -5.69
C ILE A 211 11.16 6.37 -5.88
N LEU A 212 11.78 6.77 -6.98
CA LEU A 212 11.68 8.15 -7.41
C LEU A 212 10.22 8.40 -7.72
N GLY A 213 9.60 9.29 -6.95
CA GLY A 213 8.19 9.62 -7.09
C GLY A 213 7.84 9.85 -8.54
N ALA A 214 6.69 9.34 -8.95
CA ALA A 214 6.20 9.57 -10.30
C ALA A 214 6.17 11.06 -10.59
N ARG A 215 6.90 11.45 -11.62
CA ARG A 215 6.88 12.79 -12.20
C ARG A 215 5.50 13.12 -12.72
#